data_672e45274716c3dd85c3867f5ffe8b7b
#
_entry.id   672e45274716c3dd85c3867f5ffe8b7b
#
_cell.length_a   1.000
_cell.length_b   1.000
_cell.length_c   1.000
_cell.angle_alpha   90.00
_cell.angle_beta   90.00
_cell.angle_gamma   90.00
#
_symmetry.space_group_name_H-M   'P 1'
#
loop_
_entity.id
_entity.type
_entity.pdbx_description
1 polymer ?
#
loop_
_entity_poly.entity_id
_entity_poly.type
_entity_poly.pdbx_seq_one_letter_code
_entity_poly.pdbx_strand_id
1 'polypeptide(L)'
;MNEINNSILTLILLVPLAGALLVAIAPDRAKLPNWIALLTALVTFGLTLHLPAHFVLGQGGFQFEVNRPWIESPAIHYHVGVDGLSLWLVVLAGLLAPIGIVASWNTIKERRKVFYALFLLQQTAMFGVFVSLDLMLYYGFWELSLVPMAILIAMYGRKDGPRAALKFFLFTFIPSAPLLVALLWLYAQTGSFDFVTLQILISHGSFSASALCWVALAFLLAFAVKVPVFPLHGWLSDTFSEAPVALAMVVAGKLGLYSMLRFHIGLFPVQARAVAPTLIGLAVIGILYGACLALVQRDFWRLMAFAALSHLSLITLAIYGLTLTGWEGAVYQILNHGVVDAALFLLLGLLYDQYSTSQINAYGGLAAKLPNTATLFVIATLGMIGLPMLGGFVGEFIILSSTFTGVSRSWTIAAALGVILGAAYMLWLVQRIFYGPESPLTASRPGNDLHPGQLAVLAPLAVLMLVMGLAPSFWLAAIQTGVHPPPLKQSQASPANVLVLPSMSIPSLGEGPR
;
A
#
# COMPACT_ATOMS: atom_id res chain seq x y z
N MET A 1 8.80 -29.49 -7.21
CA MET A 1 7.89 -28.39 -6.84
C MET A 1 8.11 -27.92 -5.41
N ASN A 2 8.30 -28.79 -4.43
CA ASN A 2 8.43 -28.39 -3.02
C ASN A 2 9.67 -27.54 -2.71
N GLU A 3 10.82 -27.77 -3.34
CA GLU A 3 12.04 -26.99 -3.07
C GLU A 3 11.95 -25.54 -3.58
N ILE A 4 11.32 -25.32 -4.74
CA ILE A 4 11.13 -23.95 -5.26
C ILE A 4 10.16 -23.19 -4.36
N ASN A 5 9.06 -23.79 -3.93
CA ASN A 5 8.12 -23.17 -3.02
C ASN A 5 8.78 -22.75 -1.69
N ASN A 6 9.68 -23.55 -1.16
CA ASN A 6 10.41 -23.27 0.08
C ASN A 6 11.47 -22.15 -0.08
N SER A 7 11.86 -21.83 -1.31
CA SER A 7 12.92 -20.84 -1.58
C SER A 7 12.41 -19.57 -2.28
N ILE A 8 11.16 -19.55 -2.73
CA ILE A 8 10.64 -18.51 -3.63
C ILE A 8 10.70 -17.11 -2.99
N LEU A 9 10.32 -16.96 -1.72
CA LEU A 9 10.36 -15.68 -1.01
C LEU A 9 11.80 -15.20 -0.83
N THR A 10 12.72 -16.11 -0.54
CA THR A 10 14.15 -15.80 -0.46
C THR A 10 14.69 -15.33 -1.81
N LEU A 11 14.29 -15.96 -2.93
CA LEU A 11 14.67 -15.53 -4.27
C LEU A 11 14.09 -14.14 -4.60
N ILE A 12 12.82 -13.87 -4.25
CA ILE A 12 12.19 -12.56 -4.43
C ILE A 12 12.95 -11.46 -3.69
N LEU A 13 13.52 -11.74 -2.52
CA LEU A 13 14.34 -10.81 -1.75
C LEU A 13 15.76 -10.68 -2.31
N LEU A 14 16.41 -11.79 -2.68
CA LEU A 14 17.81 -11.79 -3.04
C LEU A 14 18.07 -11.34 -4.49
N VAL A 15 17.17 -11.64 -5.44
CA VAL A 15 17.37 -11.27 -6.85
C VAL A 15 17.51 -9.76 -7.05
N PRO A 16 16.60 -8.89 -6.53
CA PRO A 16 16.79 -7.45 -6.69
C PRO A 16 17.99 -6.92 -5.90
N LEU A 17 18.35 -7.52 -4.76
CA LEU A 17 19.55 -7.18 -4.01
C LEU A 17 20.82 -7.51 -4.82
N ALA A 18 20.89 -8.71 -5.40
CA ALA A 18 21.99 -9.09 -6.29
C ALA A 18 22.06 -8.18 -7.53
N GLY A 19 20.90 -7.85 -8.11
CA GLY A 19 20.79 -6.89 -9.20
C GLY A 19 21.31 -5.51 -8.83
N ALA A 20 21.00 -5.03 -7.62
CA ALA A 20 21.52 -3.76 -7.11
C ALA A 20 23.06 -3.76 -7.03
N LEU A 21 23.66 -4.84 -6.54
CA LEU A 21 25.10 -5.02 -6.49
C LEU A 21 25.71 -5.08 -7.91
N LEU A 22 25.10 -5.85 -8.82
CA LEU A 22 25.55 -5.93 -10.23
C LEU A 22 25.50 -4.56 -10.91
N VAL A 23 24.43 -3.80 -10.72
CA VAL A 23 24.33 -2.42 -11.24
C VAL A 23 25.41 -1.52 -10.65
N ALA A 24 25.69 -1.64 -9.34
CA ALA A 24 26.71 -0.82 -8.67
C ALA A 24 28.13 -1.03 -9.22
N ILE A 25 28.49 -2.26 -9.58
CA ILE A 25 29.82 -2.61 -10.13
C ILE A 25 29.91 -2.49 -11.66
N ALA A 26 28.76 -2.55 -12.38
CA ALA A 26 28.73 -2.52 -13.84
C ALA A 26 29.35 -1.24 -14.41
N PRO A 27 30.04 -1.27 -15.56
CA PRO A 27 30.49 -0.06 -16.23
C PRO A 27 29.31 0.76 -16.75
N ASP A 28 29.38 2.09 -16.62
CA ASP A 28 28.33 2.99 -17.14
C ASP A 28 28.51 3.24 -18.64
N ARG A 29 28.39 2.18 -19.43
CA ARG A 29 28.50 2.20 -20.89
C ARG A 29 27.22 1.68 -21.54
N ALA A 30 26.84 2.24 -22.66
CA ALA A 30 25.70 1.80 -23.48
C ALA A 30 24.38 1.55 -22.71
N LYS A 31 24.12 2.29 -21.65
CA LYS A 31 22.96 2.09 -20.75
C LYS A 31 22.93 0.70 -20.09
N LEU A 32 24.08 0.07 -19.89
CA LEU A 32 24.17 -1.26 -19.27
C LEU A 32 23.53 -1.32 -17.88
N PRO A 33 23.69 -0.33 -16.98
CA PRO A 33 22.99 -0.29 -15.69
C PRO A 33 21.48 -0.36 -15.82
N ASN A 34 20.92 0.32 -16.83
CA ASN A 34 19.47 0.32 -17.11
C ASN A 34 18.98 -1.08 -17.49
N TRP A 35 19.74 -1.77 -18.39
CA TRP A 35 19.38 -3.12 -18.83
C TRP A 35 19.49 -4.15 -17.72
N ILE A 36 20.55 -4.10 -16.91
CA ILE A 36 20.70 -4.99 -15.76
C ILE A 36 19.54 -4.78 -14.79
N ALA A 37 19.22 -3.52 -14.46
CA ALA A 37 18.12 -3.20 -13.56
C ALA A 37 16.77 -3.69 -14.11
N LEU A 38 16.49 -3.45 -15.41
CA LEU A 38 15.24 -3.88 -16.03
C LEU A 38 15.11 -5.40 -16.04
N LEU A 39 16.16 -6.11 -16.45
CA LEU A 39 16.15 -7.57 -16.48
C LEU A 39 15.96 -8.14 -15.06
N THR A 40 16.68 -7.61 -14.08
CA THR A 40 16.50 -7.98 -12.67
C THR A 40 15.07 -7.78 -12.20
N ALA A 41 14.48 -6.61 -12.47
CA ALA A 41 13.12 -6.31 -12.06
C ALA A 41 12.08 -7.21 -12.78
N LEU A 42 12.28 -7.53 -14.06
CA LEU A 42 11.41 -8.45 -14.81
C LEU A 42 11.52 -9.88 -14.28
N VAL A 43 12.72 -10.37 -13.99
CA VAL A 43 12.93 -11.68 -13.38
C VAL A 43 12.26 -11.73 -12.01
N THR A 44 12.46 -10.69 -11.20
CA THR A 44 11.82 -10.59 -9.87
C THR A 44 10.30 -10.56 -9.99
N PHE A 45 9.74 -9.80 -10.94
CA PHE A 45 8.30 -9.79 -11.19
C PHE A 45 7.80 -11.17 -11.61
N GLY A 46 8.50 -11.87 -12.50
CA GLY A 46 8.19 -13.26 -12.87
C GLY A 46 8.16 -14.21 -11.66
N LEU A 47 9.12 -14.06 -10.73
CA LEU A 47 9.13 -14.82 -9.47
C LEU A 47 7.91 -14.48 -8.59
N THR A 48 7.48 -13.21 -8.52
CA THR A 48 6.28 -12.86 -7.74
C THR A 48 5.00 -13.45 -8.31
N LEU A 49 4.91 -13.68 -9.64
CA LEU A 49 3.76 -14.32 -10.27
C LEU A 49 3.66 -15.82 -9.94
N HIS A 50 4.75 -16.44 -9.49
CA HIS A 50 4.71 -17.82 -8.97
C HIS A 50 3.81 -17.93 -7.74
N LEU A 51 3.74 -16.88 -6.91
CA LEU A 51 2.97 -16.90 -5.66
C LEU A 51 1.47 -17.13 -5.90
N PRO A 52 0.74 -16.29 -6.67
CA PRO A 52 -0.69 -16.53 -6.91
C PRO A 52 -0.97 -17.81 -7.70
N ALA A 53 -0.01 -18.28 -8.53
CA ALA A 53 -0.17 -19.52 -9.29
C ALA A 53 -0.15 -20.78 -8.41
N HIS A 54 0.48 -20.72 -7.22
CA HIS A 54 0.61 -21.86 -6.31
C HIS A 54 0.00 -21.60 -4.93
N PHE A 55 -0.67 -20.45 -4.76
CA PHE A 55 -1.36 -20.10 -3.52
C PHE A 55 -2.62 -20.96 -3.34
N VAL A 56 -2.73 -21.64 -2.21
CA VAL A 56 -3.86 -22.50 -1.87
C VAL A 56 -4.95 -21.67 -1.20
N LEU A 57 -6.04 -21.44 -1.92
CA LEU A 57 -7.21 -20.73 -1.37
C LEU A 57 -7.86 -21.55 -0.26
N GLY A 58 -8.31 -20.86 0.81
CA GLY A 58 -8.97 -21.50 1.95
C GLY A 58 -8.03 -22.14 2.97
N GLN A 59 -6.73 -22.19 2.69
CA GLN A 59 -5.73 -22.59 3.68
C GLN A 59 -5.41 -21.39 4.57
N GLY A 60 -5.73 -21.50 5.86
CA GLY A 60 -5.36 -20.49 6.86
C GLY A 60 -3.86 -20.50 7.16
N GLY A 61 -3.37 -19.40 7.74
CA GLY A 61 -1.96 -19.22 8.08
C GLY A 61 -1.10 -18.71 6.94
N PHE A 62 0.22 -18.83 7.10
CA PHE A 62 1.19 -18.36 6.10
C PHE A 62 1.56 -19.49 5.14
N GLN A 63 1.79 -19.12 3.88
CA GLN A 63 2.25 -20.04 2.83
C GLN A 63 3.63 -19.61 2.35
N PHE A 64 4.35 -20.50 1.66
CA PHE A 64 5.74 -20.30 1.25
C PHE A 64 6.66 -19.92 2.41
N GLU A 65 6.32 -20.37 3.61
CA GLU A 65 6.96 -20.00 4.86
C GLU A 65 8.38 -20.55 4.96
N VAL A 66 9.31 -19.71 5.38
CA VAL A 66 10.68 -20.09 5.72
C VAL A 66 10.97 -19.53 7.12
N ASN A 67 11.29 -20.39 8.07
CA ASN A 67 11.71 -20.00 9.41
C ASN A 67 13.05 -20.66 9.73
N ARG A 68 14.09 -19.83 9.87
CA ARG A 68 15.45 -20.29 10.22
C ARG A 68 16.07 -19.31 11.21
N PRO A 69 16.77 -19.81 12.25
CA PRO A 69 17.53 -18.94 13.14
C PRO A 69 18.61 -18.19 12.33
N TRP A 70 18.69 -16.88 12.50
CA TRP A 70 19.67 -16.02 11.85
C TRP A 70 20.70 -15.48 12.85
N ILE A 71 20.24 -14.91 13.96
CA ILE A 71 21.07 -14.40 15.05
C ILE A 71 20.60 -15.10 16.33
N GLU A 72 21.54 -15.72 17.07
CA GLU A 72 21.19 -16.48 18.27
C GLU A 72 20.88 -15.58 19.47
N SER A 73 21.60 -14.46 19.60
CA SER A 73 21.39 -13.51 20.70
C SER A 73 21.62 -12.07 20.21
N PRO A 74 20.55 -11.24 20.17
CA PRO A 74 19.14 -11.57 20.46
C PRO A 74 18.57 -12.55 19.43
N ALA A 75 17.58 -13.38 19.83
CA ALA A 75 17.01 -14.40 18.97
C ALA A 75 16.21 -13.75 17.81
N ILE A 76 16.88 -13.56 16.66
CA ILE A 76 16.28 -13.03 15.44
C ILE A 76 16.23 -14.16 14.41
N HIS A 77 15.04 -14.38 13.85
CA HIS A 77 14.82 -15.40 12.84
C HIS A 77 14.69 -14.79 11.45
N TYR A 78 15.28 -15.44 10.47
CA TYR A 78 14.85 -15.26 9.09
C TYR A 78 13.52 -15.98 8.93
N HIS A 79 12.44 -15.30 9.34
CA HIS A 79 11.08 -15.81 9.28
C HIS A 79 10.28 -14.96 8.29
N VAL A 80 9.96 -15.57 7.16
CA VAL A 80 9.21 -14.94 6.06
C VAL A 80 8.07 -15.85 5.62
N GLY A 81 6.95 -15.24 5.24
CA GLY A 81 5.77 -15.96 4.77
C GLY A 81 4.80 -15.01 4.09
N VAL A 82 3.86 -15.56 3.35
CA VAL A 82 2.82 -14.83 2.62
C VAL A 82 1.46 -15.42 2.94
N ASP A 83 0.49 -14.56 3.13
CA ASP A 83 -0.93 -14.91 3.23
C ASP A 83 -1.76 -14.04 2.29
N GLY A 84 -3.08 -14.16 2.34
CA GLY A 84 -3.97 -13.37 1.47
C GLY A 84 -3.87 -11.86 1.65
N LEU A 85 -3.37 -11.38 2.80
CA LEU A 85 -3.14 -9.96 3.05
C LEU A 85 -1.93 -9.43 2.26
N SER A 86 -0.83 -10.19 2.22
CA SER A 86 0.45 -9.75 1.63
C SER A 86 0.67 -10.22 0.19
N LEU A 87 0.01 -11.29 -0.25
CA LEU A 87 0.18 -11.91 -1.56
C LEU A 87 0.20 -10.90 -2.70
N TRP A 88 -0.89 -10.16 -2.84
CA TRP A 88 -1.05 -9.23 -3.95
C TRP A 88 -0.21 -7.96 -3.79
N LEU A 89 0.16 -7.59 -2.56
CA LEU A 89 1.08 -6.46 -2.33
C LEU A 89 2.50 -6.79 -2.78
N VAL A 90 2.94 -8.04 -2.62
CA VAL A 90 4.21 -8.53 -3.16
C VAL A 90 4.17 -8.51 -4.69
N VAL A 91 3.10 -9.00 -5.32
CA VAL A 91 2.94 -8.95 -6.78
C VAL A 91 2.92 -7.51 -7.29
N LEU A 92 2.21 -6.61 -6.61
CA LEU A 92 2.19 -5.18 -6.95
C LEU A 92 3.59 -4.55 -6.88
N ALA A 93 4.34 -4.81 -5.81
CA ALA A 93 5.72 -4.31 -5.69
C ALA A 93 6.63 -4.86 -6.81
N GLY A 94 6.40 -6.12 -7.20
CA GLY A 94 7.06 -6.73 -8.37
C GLY A 94 6.74 -6.04 -9.68
N LEU A 95 5.47 -5.71 -9.89
CA LEU A 95 4.98 -5.03 -11.10
C LEU A 95 5.49 -3.58 -11.22
N LEU A 96 5.48 -2.85 -10.11
CA LEU A 96 5.85 -1.42 -10.13
C LEU A 96 7.33 -1.18 -10.44
N ALA A 97 8.22 -2.12 -10.14
CA ALA A 97 9.64 -1.93 -10.34
C ALA A 97 10.06 -1.87 -11.83
N PRO A 98 9.73 -2.82 -12.72
CA PRO A 98 10.07 -2.69 -14.14
C PRO A 98 9.42 -1.45 -14.76
N ILE A 99 8.19 -1.08 -14.34
CA ILE A 99 7.51 0.13 -14.78
C ILE A 99 8.30 1.38 -14.38
N GLY A 100 8.75 1.46 -13.12
CA GLY A 100 9.57 2.58 -12.63
C GLY A 100 10.92 2.70 -13.34
N ILE A 101 11.56 1.57 -13.66
CA ILE A 101 12.82 1.57 -14.43
C ILE A 101 12.60 2.09 -15.84
N VAL A 102 11.53 1.66 -16.52
CA VAL A 102 11.19 2.17 -17.86
C VAL A 102 10.82 3.65 -17.82
N ALA A 103 10.07 4.09 -16.81
CA ALA A 103 9.73 5.50 -16.59
C ALA A 103 10.98 6.40 -16.45
N SER A 104 12.02 5.86 -15.81
CA SER A 104 13.28 6.60 -15.57
C SER A 104 14.31 6.47 -16.69
N TRP A 105 14.02 5.68 -17.75
CA TRP A 105 14.99 5.26 -18.77
C TRP A 105 15.70 6.41 -19.49
N ASN A 106 14.97 7.45 -19.83
CA ASN A 106 15.47 8.62 -20.53
C ASN A 106 15.61 9.86 -19.64
N THR A 107 14.94 9.87 -18.51
CA THR A 107 14.93 10.99 -17.55
C THR A 107 16.20 10.99 -16.71
N ILE A 108 16.68 9.81 -16.27
CA ILE A 108 17.91 9.69 -15.49
C ILE A 108 19.11 9.58 -16.42
N LYS A 109 19.86 10.68 -16.57
CA LYS A 109 21.03 10.77 -17.45
C LYS A 109 22.35 10.65 -16.69
N GLU A 110 22.40 11.19 -15.47
CA GLU A 110 23.59 11.22 -14.63
C GLU A 110 23.52 10.18 -13.53
N ARG A 111 24.69 9.65 -13.12
CA ARG A 111 24.84 8.70 -12.01
C ARG A 111 23.83 7.54 -12.06
N ARG A 112 23.55 7.00 -13.25
CA ARG A 112 22.56 5.93 -13.49
C ARG A 112 22.74 4.73 -12.57
N LYS A 113 23.99 4.33 -12.33
CA LYS A 113 24.34 3.22 -11.41
C LYS A 113 23.75 3.44 -10.02
N VAL A 114 23.93 4.63 -9.47
CA VAL A 114 23.44 4.96 -8.13
C VAL A 114 21.92 4.92 -8.09
N PHE A 115 21.28 5.51 -9.12
CA PHE A 115 19.82 5.51 -9.21
C PHE A 115 19.24 4.08 -9.22
N TYR A 116 19.68 3.26 -10.18
CA TYR A 116 19.09 1.93 -10.36
C TYR A 116 19.49 0.95 -9.25
N ALA A 117 20.70 1.06 -8.68
CA ALA A 117 21.10 0.26 -7.53
C ALA A 117 20.22 0.56 -6.31
N LEU A 118 20.04 1.84 -5.98
CA LEU A 118 19.18 2.25 -4.88
C LEU A 118 17.70 1.93 -5.14
N PHE A 119 17.24 2.01 -6.39
CA PHE A 119 15.87 1.66 -6.76
C PHE A 119 15.58 0.17 -6.58
N LEU A 120 16.51 -0.72 -6.96
CA LEU A 120 16.40 -2.15 -6.71
C LEU A 120 16.52 -2.48 -5.21
N LEU A 121 17.36 -1.76 -4.47
CA LEU A 121 17.43 -1.89 -3.02
C LEU A 121 16.11 -1.47 -2.35
N GLN A 122 15.47 -0.40 -2.85
CA GLN A 122 14.13 0.01 -2.41
C GLN A 122 13.08 -1.08 -2.67
N GLN A 123 13.15 -1.75 -3.83
CA GLN A 123 12.28 -2.87 -4.15
C GLN A 123 12.47 -4.03 -3.17
N THR A 124 13.74 -4.39 -2.87
CA THR A 124 14.07 -5.41 -1.85
C THR A 124 13.46 -5.06 -0.49
N ALA A 125 13.62 -3.81 -0.05
CA ALA A 125 13.08 -3.35 1.22
C ALA A 125 11.55 -3.47 1.27
N MET A 126 10.85 -3.12 0.19
CA MET A 126 9.39 -3.26 0.12
C MET A 126 8.95 -4.73 0.23
N PHE A 127 9.60 -5.63 -0.50
CA PHE A 127 9.31 -7.06 -0.36
C PHE A 127 9.53 -7.52 1.07
N GLY A 128 10.66 -7.15 1.67
CA GLY A 128 10.99 -7.52 3.05
C GLY A 128 9.91 -7.08 4.04
N VAL A 129 9.37 -5.86 3.90
CA VAL A 129 8.27 -5.38 4.75
C VAL A 129 7.01 -6.25 4.59
N PHE A 130 6.68 -6.68 3.36
CA PHE A 130 5.45 -7.45 3.11
C PHE A 130 5.53 -8.93 3.49
N VAL A 131 6.74 -9.50 3.55
CA VAL A 131 6.89 -10.94 3.80
C VAL A 131 7.46 -11.28 5.17
N SER A 132 8.05 -10.32 5.92
CA SER A 132 8.65 -10.59 7.22
C SER A 132 7.62 -10.91 8.29
N LEU A 133 7.86 -12.00 9.02
CA LEU A 133 7.09 -12.47 10.17
C LEU A 133 7.88 -12.38 11.49
N ASP A 134 9.18 -12.13 11.43
CA ASP A 134 9.99 -11.69 12.56
C ASP A 134 10.00 -10.15 12.60
N LEU A 135 9.62 -9.56 13.73
CA LEU A 135 9.44 -8.11 13.87
C LEU A 135 10.76 -7.33 13.79
N MET A 136 11.90 -7.94 14.16
CA MET A 136 13.19 -7.28 14.02
C MET A 136 13.66 -7.33 12.56
N LEU A 137 13.43 -8.44 11.86
CA LEU A 137 13.65 -8.54 10.42
C LEU A 137 12.76 -7.53 9.66
N TYR A 138 11.46 -7.45 10.03
CA TYR A 138 10.54 -6.45 9.51
C TYR A 138 11.05 -5.03 9.72
N TYR A 139 11.50 -4.68 10.94
CA TYR A 139 12.04 -3.37 11.26
C TYR A 139 13.28 -3.04 10.43
N GLY A 140 14.15 -4.00 10.21
CA GLY A 140 15.31 -3.85 9.34
C GLY A 140 14.91 -3.45 7.91
N PHE A 141 13.92 -4.11 7.31
CA PHE A 141 13.40 -3.75 5.98
C PHE A 141 12.59 -2.45 5.98
N TRP A 142 11.88 -2.17 7.06
CA TRP A 142 11.16 -0.90 7.25
C TRP A 142 12.11 0.30 7.20
N GLU A 143 13.21 0.25 7.94
CA GLU A 143 14.25 1.30 7.92
C GLU A 143 15.04 1.30 6.60
N LEU A 144 15.32 0.11 6.05
CA LEU A 144 15.98 0.00 4.74
C LEU A 144 15.14 0.68 3.65
N SER A 145 13.82 0.69 3.74
CA SER A 145 12.94 1.38 2.77
C SER A 145 13.07 2.90 2.81
N LEU A 146 13.61 3.46 3.88
CA LEU A 146 13.71 4.89 4.11
C LEU A 146 14.96 5.50 3.45
N VAL A 147 16.11 4.83 3.64
CA VAL A 147 17.41 5.36 3.23
C VAL A 147 17.55 5.52 1.72
N PRO A 148 17.29 4.48 0.87
CA PRO A 148 17.36 4.62 -0.57
C PRO A 148 16.40 5.68 -1.09
N MET A 149 15.19 5.73 -0.54
CA MET A 149 14.17 6.71 -0.95
C MET A 149 14.64 8.14 -0.69
N ALA A 150 15.16 8.43 0.51
CA ALA A 150 15.65 9.75 0.86
C ALA A 150 16.84 10.17 -0.04
N ILE A 151 17.79 9.26 -0.29
CA ILE A 151 18.94 9.53 -1.17
C ILE A 151 18.45 9.79 -2.60
N LEU A 152 17.54 9.00 -3.11
CA LEU A 152 17.01 9.15 -4.47
C LEU A 152 16.25 10.48 -4.63
N ILE A 153 15.46 10.91 -3.65
CA ILE A 153 14.79 12.22 -3.67
C ILE A 153 15.84 13.35 -3.60
N ALA A 154 16.85 13.23 -2.73
CA ALA A 154 17.88 14.26 -2.58
C ALA A 154 18.72 14.45 -3.85
N MET A 155 19.07 13.35 -4.53
CA MET A 155 20.00 13.38 -5.68
C MET A 155 19.30 13.61 -7.01
N TYR A 156 18.05 13.17 -7.17
CA TYR A 156 17.32 13.18 -8.44
C TYR A 156 16.00 13.94 -8.36
N GLY A 157 15.73 14.61 -7.24
CA GLY A 157 14.60 15.52 -7.07
C GLY A 157 14.66 16.74 -8.01
N ARG A 158 13.52 17.40 -8.20
CA ARG A 158 13.38 18.49 -9.19
C ARG A 158 14.12 19.76 -8.75
N LYS A 159 13.53 20.57 -7.87
CA LYS A 159 14.09 21.90 -7.47
C LYS A 159 14.67 21.88 -6.06
N ASP A 160 13.88 21.38 -5.11
CA ASP A 160 14.18 21.38 -3.68
C ASP A 160 14.33 19.93 -3.14
N GLY A 161 14.85 19.03 -3.98
CA GLY A 161 15.03 17.61 -3.65
C GLY A 161 15.70 17.35 -2.30
N PRO A 162 16.85 17.99 -1.96
CA PRO A 162 17.52 17.78 -0.67
C PRO A 162 16.65 18.16 0.53
N ARG A 163 15.88 19.26 0.44
CA ARG A 163 14.97 19.72 1.50
C ARG A 163 13.79 18.76 1.66
N ALA A 164 13.19 18.33 0.56
CA ALA A 164 12.09 17.36 0.57
C ALA A 164 12.57 16.02 1.12
N ALA A 165 13.75 15.55 0.73
CA ALA A 165 14.37 14.34 1.23
C ALA A 165 14.62 14.39 2.74
N LEU A 166 15.19 15.48 3.25
CA LEU A 166 15.43 15.66 4.68
C LEU A 166 14.11 15.67 5.46
N LYS A 167 13.09 16.37 4.95
CA LYS A 167 11.77 16.41 5.56
C LYS A 167 11.13 15.01 5.57
N PHE A 168 11.15 14.30 4.45
CA PHE A 168 10.68 12.92 4.35
C PHE A 168 11.40 12.02 5.35
N PHE A 169 12.75 12.08 5.38
CA PHE A 169 13.57 11.26 6.27
C PHE A 169 13.24 11.51 7.73
N LEU A 170 13.25 12.77 8.19
CA LEU A 170 13.00 13.11 9.59
C LEU A 170 11.57 12.75 10.01
N PHE A 171 10.57 13.04 9.17
CA PHE A 171 9.18 12.69 9.48
C PHE A 171 8.95 11.19 9.62
N THR A 172 9.67 10.37 8.86
CA THR A 172 9.47 8.91 8.89
C THR A 172 10.41 8.20 9.86
N PHE A 173 11.64 8.70 10.05
CA PHE A 173 12.64 8.12 10.94
C PHE A 173 12.36 8.37 12.42
N ILE A 174 12.01 9.63 12.79
CA ILE A 174 11.78 9.98 14.20
C ILE A 174 10.66 9.13 14.84
N PRO A 175 9.49 8.92 14.19
CA PRO A 175 8.45 8.06 14.73
C PRO A 175 8.79 6.57 14.74
N SER A 176 9.77 6.11 13.97
CA SER A 176 10.20 4.72 13.99
C SER A 176 11.14 4.38 15.17
N ALA A 177 11.76 5.38 15.81
CA ALA A 177 12.56 5.15 17.01
C ALA A 177 11.73 4.62 18.21
N PRO A 178 10.55 5.17 18.56
CA PRO A 178 9.65 4.54 19.52
C PRO A 178 9.22 3.12 19.13
N LEU A 179 9.05 2.83 17.84
CA LEU A 179 8.75 1.48 17.36
C LEU A 179 9.88 0.51 17.72
N LEU A 180 11.15 0.88 17.50
CA LEU A 180 12.29 0.05 17.90
C LEU A 180 12.28 -0.21 19.42
N VAL A 181 12.06 0.83 20.23
CA VAL A 181 11.98 0.67 21.69
C VAL A 181 10.85 -0.30 22.08
N ALA A 182 9.71 -0.21 21.42
CA ALA A 182 8.59 -1.13 21.63
C ALA A 182 8.94 -2.58 21.26
N LEU A 183 9.65 -2.79 20.16
CA LEU A 183 10.14 -4.13 19.75
C LEU A 183 11.12 -4.72 20.77
N LEU A 184 12.09 -3.92 21.22
CA LEU A 184 13.05 -4.34 22.24
C LEU A 184 12.38 -4.64 23.58
N TRP A 185 11.36 -3.86 23.94
CA TRP A 185 10.57 -4.13 25.14
C TRP A 185 9.79 -5.46 25.02
N LEU A 186 9.14 -5.71 23.88
CA LEU A 186 8.46 -6.99 23.64
C LEU A 186 9.43 -8.15 23.75
N TYR A 187 10.61 -8.03 23.14
CA TYR A 187 11.66 -9.04 23.24
C TYR A 187 12.12 -9.26 24.69
N ALA A 188 12.36 -8.21 25.45
CA ALA A 188 12.78 -8.31 26.84
C ALA A 188 11.75 -9.04 27.73
N GLN A 189 10.45 -8.98 27.37
CA GLN A 189 9.38 -9.66 28.09
C GLN A 189 9.15 -11.10 27.62
N THR A 190 9.46 -11.42 26.35
CA THR A 190 9.06 -12.69 25.71
C THR A 190 10.22 -13.56 25.25
N GLY A 191 11.39 -12.96 25.03
CA GLY A 191 12.53 -13.62 24.39
C GLY A 191 12.34 -13.88 22.88
N SER A 192 11.30 -13.28 22.24
CA SER A 192 10.98 -13.55 20.83
C SER A 192 10.58 -12.29 20.08
N PHE A 193 10.95 -12.22 18.79
CA PHE A 193 10.44 -11.24 17.82
C PHE A 193 9.41 -11.86 16.86
N ASP A 194 9.13 -13.15 16.99
CA ASP A 194 8.23 -13.86 16.08
C ASP A 194 6.79 -13.37 16.20
N PHE A 195 6.21 -12.96 15.08
CA PHE A 195 4.85 -12.39 15.01
C PHE A 195 3.79 -13.36 15.56
N VAL A 196 3.85 -14.64 15.16
CA VAL A 196 2.85 -15.63 15.54
C VAL A 196 2.94 -15.91 17.05
N THR A 197 4.15 -16.07 17.56
CA THR A 197 4.42 -16.27 18.99
C THR A 197 3.92 -15.09 19.81
N LEU A 198 4.24 -13.85 19.38
CA LEU A 198 3.80 -12.63 20.06
C LEU A 198 2.28 -12.48 20.04
N GLN A 199 1.63 -12.80 18.93
CA GLN A 199 0.16 -12.78 18.83
C GLN A 199 -0.50 -13.70 19.87
N ILE A 200 0.04 -14.90 20.03
CA ILE A 200 -0.42 -15.87 21.03
C ILE A 200 -0.18 -15.33 22.45
N LEU A 201 1.03 -14.88 22.77
CA LEU A 201 1.37 -14.40 24.10
C LEU A 201 0.56 -13.17 24.52
N ILE A 202 0.34 -12.23 23.61
CA ILE A 202 -0.46 -11.03 23.86
C ILE A 202 -1.93 -11.39 24.05
N SER A 203 -2.46 -12.32 23.27
CA SER A 203 -3.86 -12.78 23.40
C SER A 203 -4.13 -13.50 24.72
N HIS A 204 -3.14 -14.19 25.29
CA HIS A 204 -3.27 -14.88 26.59
C HIS A 204 -3.20 -13.91 27.79
N GLY A 205 -2.91 -12.62 27.57
CA GLY A 205 -2.93 -11.60 28.61
C GLY A 205 -1.71 -11.62 29.54
N SER A 206 -0.56 -11.99 29.02
CA SER A 206 0.71 -12.06 29.76
C SER A 206 1.28 -10.69 30.12
N PHE A 207 0.66 -9.58 29.68
CA PHE A 207 1.19 -8.23 29.82
C PHE A 207 0.21 -7.29 30.53
N SER A 208 0.74 -6.25 31.19
CA SER A 208 -0.11 -5.19 31.72
C SER A 208 -0.78 -4.40 30.60
N ALA A 209 -2.05 -4.04 30.79
CA ALA A 209 -2.82 -3.28 29.80
C ALA A 209 -2.18 -1.92 29.48
N SER A 210 -1.61 -1.24 30.49
CA SER A 210 -0.93 0.04 30.32
C SER A 210 0.33 -0.07 29.46
N ALA A 211 1.16 -1.09 29.67
CA ALA A 211 2.35 -1.30 28.85
C ALA A 211 1.98 -1.58 27.39
N LEU A 212 0.99 -2.45 27.16
CA LEU A 212 0.50 -2.73 25.80
C LEU A 212 -0.08 -1.48 25.11
N CYS A 213 -0.70 -0.56 25.86
CA CYS A 213 -1.16 0.70 25.27
C CYS A 213 0.00 1.55 24.73
N TRP A 214 1.11 1.68 25.48
CA TRP A 214 2.28 2.42 25.01
C TRP A 214 2.98 1.74 23.83
N VAL A 215 3.12 0.42 23.87
CA VAL A 215 3.69 -0.37 22.77
C VAL A 215 2.84 -0.21 21.51
N ALA A 216 1.52 -0.41 21.61
CA ALA A 216 0.60 -0.24 20.49
C ALA A 216 0.63 1.19 19.91
N LEU A 217 0.72 2.21 20.79
CA LEU A 217 0.82 3.61 20.37
C LEU A 217 2.13 3.87 19.60
N ALA A 218 3.25 3.27 20.01
CA ALA A 218 4.53 3.39 19.30
C ALA A 218 4.45 2.80 17.89
N PHE A 219 3.84 1.62 17.73
CA PHE A 219 3.56 1.02 16.43
C PHE A 219 2.66 1.92 15.58
N LEU A 220 1.54 2.37 16.17
CA LEU A 220 0.58 3.23 15.49
C LEU A 220 1.21 4.53 15.00
N LEU A 221 2.05 5.18 15.81
CA LEU A 221 2.70 6.45 15.45
C LEU A 221 3.60 6.29 14.23
N ALA A 222 4.46 5.26 14.21
CA ALA A 222 5.33 4.98 13.08
C ALA A 222 4.53 4.73 11.79
N PHE A 223 3.46 3.95 11.89
CA PHE A 223 2.62 3.61 10.74
C PHE A 223 1.77 4.79 10.27
N ALA A 224 1.18 5.56 11.19
CA ALA A 224 0.34 6.70 10.87
C ALA A 224 1.10 7.83 10.16
N VAL A 225 2.37 8.04 10.48
CA VAL A 225 3.22 8.98 9.74
C VAL A 225 3.53 8.47 8.35
N LYS A 226 3.84 7.17 8.19
CA LYS A 226 4.14 6.57 6.88
C LYS A 226 2.90 6.53 5.96
N VAL A 227 1.69 6.35 6.53
CA VAL A 227 0.40 6.40 5.81
C VAL A 227 0.00 7.82 5.40
N PRO A 228 0.58 8.83 5.84
CA PRO A 228 0.30 10.24 6.11
C PRO A 228 -1.10 10.51 6.68
N VAL A 229 -1.49 9.82 7.76
CA VAL A 229 -2.75 10.10 8.45
C VAL A 229 -2.81 11.57 8.91
N PHE A 230 -3.95 12.25 8.70
CA PHE A 230 -4.12 13.62 9.18
C PHE A 230 -3.92 13.69 10.71
N PRO A 231 -3.13 14.66 11.26
CA PRO A 231 -2.40 15.75 10.61
C PRO A 231 -0.94 15.43 10.22
N LEU A 232 -0.51 14.16 10.25
CA LEU A 232 0.89 13.74 10.09
C LEU A 232 1.36 13.70 8.60
N HIS A 233 0.64 14.36 7.71
CA HIS A 233 0.83 14.31 6.25
C HIS A 233 1.80 15.36 5.69
N GLY A 234 2.38 16.21 6.51
CA GLY A 234 3.13 17.40 6.07
C GLY A 234 4.33 17.15 5.15
N TRP A 235 4.84 15.92 5.11
CA TRP A 235 5.95 15.52 4.23
C TRP A 235 5.50 15.13 2.82
N LEU A 236 4.23 14.71 2.65
CA LEU A 236 3.74 14.05 1.44
C LEU A 236 3.77 14.96 0.21
N SER A 237 3.24 16.19 0.33
CA SER A 237 3.17 17.12 -0.81
C SER A 237 4.54 17.54 -1.33
N ASP A 238 5.51 17.76 -0.44
CA ASP A 238 6.86 18.13 -0.83
C ASP A 238 7.57 16.93 -1.50
N THR A 239 7.38 15.73 -0.93
CA THR A 239 7.93 14.50 -1.51
C THR A 239 7.41 14.25 -2.93
N PHE A 240 6.10 14.34 -3.16
CA PHE A 240 5.51 14.13 -4.49
C PHE A 240 5.91 15.21 -5.48
N SER A 241 6.04 16.45 -5.02
CA SER A 241 6.48 17.56 -5.88
C SER A 241 7.92 17.39 -6.35
N GLU A 242 8.77 16.78 -5.53
CA GLU A 242 10.21 16.69 -5.80
C GLU A 242 10.66 15.32 -6.32
N ALA A 243 10.03 14.22 -5.88
CA ALA A 243 10.46 12.88 -6.24
C ALA A 243 10.41 12.63 -7.75
N PRO A 244 11.41 11.91 -8.30
CA PRO A 244 11.30 11.34 -9.63
C PRO A 244 10.03 10.50 -9.78
N VAL A 245 9.44 10.47 -10.97
CA VAL A 245 8.18 9.77 -11.27
C VAL A 245 8.21 8.32 -10.80
N ALA A 246 9.29 7.60 -11.06
CA ALA A 246 9.48 6.22 -10.64
C ALA A 246 9.33 6.02 -9.12
N LEU A 247 9.75 7.00 -8.32
CA LEU A 247 9.64 6.96 -6.87
C LEU A 247 8.27 7.38 -6.37
N ALA A 248 7.65 8.38 -7.01
CA ALA A 248 6.33 8.85 -6.62
C ALA A 248 5.28 7.73 -6.66
N MET A 249 5.37 6.81 -7.64
CA MET A 249 4.52 5.62 -7.74
C MET A 249 4.66 4.65 -6.54
N VAL A 250 5.85 4.61 -5.93
CA VAL A 250 6.21 3.64 -4.87
C VAL A 250 5.97 4.22 -3.48
N VAL A 251 6.12 5.54 -3.31
CA VAL A 251 6.08 6.25 -2.00
C VAL A 251 4.74 6.14 -1.29
N ALA A 252 3.64 6.09 -2.04
CA ALA A 252 2.31 6.23 -1.44
C ALA A 252 2.04 5.15 -0.38
N GLY A 253 2.03 5.51 0.88
CA GLY A 253 1.54 4.91 2.13
C GLY A 253 1.22 3.41 2.25
N LYS A 254 1.46 2.64 1.18
CA LYS A 254 1.07 1.22 1.08
C LYS A 254 1.72 0.35 2.15
N LEU A 255 3.01 0.62 2.45
CA LEU A 255 3.74 -0.09 3.52
C LEU A 255 3.11 0.19 4.89
N GLY A 256 2.75 1.45 5.15
CA GLY A 256 2.14 1.84 6.42
C GLY A 256 0.74 1.25 6.61
N LEU A 257 -0.10 1.24 5.56
CA LEU A 257 -1.45 0.63 5.61
C LEU A 257 -1.38 -0.89 5.86
N TYR A 258 -0.48 -1.59 5.17
CA TYR A 258 -0.21 -2.99 5.43
C TYR A 258 0.20 -3.21 6.88
N SER A 259 1.13 -2.38 7.39
CA SER A 259 1.66 -2.51 8.75
C SER A 259 0.60 -2.20 9.82
N MET A 260 -0.31 -1.25 9.58
CA MET A 260 -1.47 -1.02 10.45
C MET A 260 -2.33 -2.28 10.56
N LEU A 261 -2.63 -2.90 9.43
CA LEU A 261 -3.49 -4.09 9.39
C LEU A 261 -2.76 -5.31 9.96
N ARG A 262 -1.53 -5.58 9.53
CA ARG A 262 -0.74 -6.75 9.93
C ARG A 262 -0.31 -6.68 11.40
N PHE A 263 0.35 -5.59 11.80
CA PHE A 263 1.02 -5.54 13.09
C PHE A 263 0.23 -4.79 14.15
N HIS A 264 -0.33 -3.60 13.83
CA HIS A 264 -1.06 -2.88 14.87
C HIS A 264 -2.38 -3.58 15.25
N ILE A 265 -3.20 -3.94 14.27
CA ILE A 265 -4.45 -4.66 14.55
C ILE A 265 -4.17 -6.13 14.90
N GLY A 266 -3.24 -6.78 14.19
CA GLY A 266 -2.94 -8.19 14.40
C GLY A 266 -2.36 -8.52 15.77
N LEU A 267 -1.54 -7.62 16.36
CA LEU A 267 -0.94 -7.82 17.69
C LEU A 267 -1.77 -7.16 18.80
N PHE A 268 -2.38 -6.00 18.54
CA PHE A 268 -3.01 -5.17 19.58
C PHE A 268 -4.49 -4.88 19.30
N PRO A 269 -5.35 -5.92 19.12
CA PRO A 269 -6.75 -5.71 18.72
C PRO A 269 -7.56 -4.93 19.74
N VAL A 270 -7.27 -5.06 21.03
CA VAL A 270 -7.94 -4.34 22.11
C VAL A 270 -7.58 -2.85 22.06
N GLN A 271 -6.30 -2.54 21.92
CA GLN A 271 -5.79 -1.17 21.81
C GLN A 271 -6.23 -0.52 20.49
N ALA A 272 -6.22 -1.28 19.38
CA ALA A 272 -6.72 -0.82 18.10
C ALA A 272 -8.20 -0.43 18.18
N ARG A 273 -9.03 -1.21 18.88
CA ARG A 273 -10.44 -0.88 19.13
C ARG A 273 -10.60 0.38 19.96
N ALA A 274 -9.74 0.60 20.96
CA ALA A 274 -9.80 1.79 21.81
C ALA A 274 -9.48 3.08 21.04
N VAL A 275 -8.54 3.04 20.10
CA VAL A 275 -8.14 4.21 19.29
C VAL A 275 -8.97 4.36 18.00
N ALA A 276 -9.74 3.35 17.61
CA ALA A 276 -10.51 3.32 16.36
C ALA A 276 -11.44 4.54 16.17
N PRO A 277 -12.22 5.00 17.17
CA PRO A 277 -13.08 6.17 16.99
C PRO A 277 -12.29 7.43 16.62
N THR A 278 -11.12 7.64 17.24
CA THR A 278 -10.24 8.77 16.94
C THR A 278 -9.68 8.67 15.52
N LEU A 279 -9.20 7.48 15.13
CA LEU A 279 -8.63 7.25 13.79
C LEU A 279 -9.68 7.34 12.68
N ILE A 280 -10.91 6.88 12.92
CA ILE A 280 -12.04 7.06 12.01
C ILE A 280 -12.31 8.55 11.81
N GLY A 281 -12.37 9.34 12.89
CA GLY A 281 -12.55 10.79 12.81
C GLY A 281 -11.43 11.48 12.03
N LEU A 282 -10.16 11.17 12.34
CA LEU A 282 -9.00 11.69 11.61
C LEU A 282 -8.96 11.26 10.14
N ALA A 283 -9.37 10.04 9.85
CA ALA A 283 -9.48 9.53 8.49
C ALA A 283 -10.54 10.31 7.69
N VAL A 284 -11.74 10.53 8.24
CA VAL A 284 -12.77 11.32 7.57
C VAL A 284 -12.33 12.77 7.36
N ILE A 285 -11.66 13.38 8.35
CA ILE A 285 -11.05 14.71 8.18
C ILE A 285 -10.02 14.66 7.04
N GLY A 286 -9.16 13.64 7.01
CA GLY A 286 -8.14 13.46 5.97
C GLY A 286 -8.75 13.30 4.57
N ILE A 287 -9.86 12.57 4.44
CA ILE A 287 -10.61 12.43 3.18
C ILE A 287 -11.06 13.80 2.67
N LEU A 288 -11.81 14.55 3.50
CA LEU A 288 -12.38 15.82 3.08
C LEU A 288 -11.32 16.91 2.90
N TYR A 289 -10.38 17.01 3.84
CA TYR A 289 -9.27 17.96 3.79
C TYR A 289 -8.39 17.74 2.56
N GLY A 290 -8.00 16.47 2.30
CA GLY A 290 -7.22 16.11 1.12
C GLY A 290 -7.95 16.47 -0.17
N ALA A 291 -9.23 16.12 -0.29
CA ALA A 291 -10.04 16.43 -1.46
C ALA A 291 -10.23 17.94 -1.68
N CYS A 292 -10.52 18.71 -0.62
CA CYS A 292 -10.64 20.16 -0.70
C CYS A 292 -9.33 20.83 -1.11
N LEU A 293 -8.19 20.37 -0.58
CA LEU A 293 -6.89 20.89 -0.97
C LEU A 293 -6.52 20.52 -2.41
N ALA A 294 -6.84 19.31 -2.86
CA ALA A 294 -6.61 18.90 -4.25
C ALA A 294 -7.36 19.81 -5.24
N LEU A 295 -8.61 20.21 -4.94
CA LEU A 295 -9.43 21.11 -5.77
C LEU A 295 -8.78 22.47 -6.03
N VAL A 296 -8.03 23.00 -5.07
CA VAL A 296 -7.44 24.35 -5.17
C VAL A 296 -6.00 24.36 -5.67
N GLN A 297 -5.41 23.19 -5.92
CA GLN A 297 -4.03 23.12 -6.40
C GLN A 297 -3.90 23.64 -7.84
N ARG A 298 -2.78 24.31 -8.07
CA ARG A 298 -2.38 24.81 -9.41
C ARG A 298 -1.26 23.95 -10.01
N ASP A 299 -0.63 23.11 -9.20
CA ASP A 299 0.45 22.19 -9.55
C ASP A 299 -0.10 20.76 -9.51
N PHE A 300 0.09 19.99 -10.58
CA PHE A 300 -0.49 18.65 -10.65
C PHE A 300 0.20 17.62 -9.72
N TRP A 301 1.48 17.82 -9.36
CA TRP A 301 2.14 16.93 -8.39
C TRP A 301 1.56 17.12 -6.99
N ARG A 302 1.30 18.37 -6.59
CA ARG A 302 0.62 18.68 -5.33
C ARG A 302 -0.82 18.21 -5.33
N LEU A 303 -1.51 18.33 -6.46
CA LEU A 303 -2.86 17.77 -6.60
C LEU A 303 -2.84 16.27 -6.35
N MET A 304 -1.93 15.53 -6.98
CA MET A 304 -1.78 14.09 -6.77
C MET A 304 -1.42 13.74 -5.32
N ALA A 305 -0.61 14.54 -4.64
CA ALA A 305 -0.27 14.33 -3.23
C ALA A 305 -1.50 14.44 -2.32
N PHE A 306 -2.35 15.46 -2.52
CA PHE A 306 -3.57 15.63 -1.72
C PHE A 306 -4.67 14.64 -2.13
N ALA A 307 -4.73 14.24 -3.39
CA ALA A 307 -5.56 13.14 -3.85
C ALA A 307 -5.16 11.83 -3.15
N ALA A 308 -3.86 11.51 -3.11
CA ALA A 308 -3.35 10.35 -2.39
C ALA A 308 -3.67 10.41 -0.88
N LEU A 309 -3.55 11.58 -0.24
CA LEU A 309 -3.96 11.77 1.16
C LEU A 309 -5.42 11.39 1.38
N SER A 310 -6.33 11.82 0.49
CA SER A 310 -7.76 11.53 0.55
C SER A 310 -8.02 10.02 0.43
N HIS A 311 -7.43 9.36 -0.57
CA HIS A 311 -7.62 7.92 -0.80
C HIS A 311 -6.98 7.05 0.30
N LEU A 312 -5.77 7.37 0.77
CA LEU A 312 -5.12 6.65 1.87
C LEU A 312 -5.91 6.80 3.18
N SER A 313 -6.54 7.97 3.39
CA SER A 313 -7.46 8.19 4.52
C SER A 313 -8.73 7.34 4.40
N LEU A 314 -9.29 7.16 3.19
CA LEU A 314 -10.43 6.27 2.95
C LEU A 314 -10.08 4.81 3.30
N ILE A 315 -8.88 4.36 2.93
CA ILE A 315 -8.40 3.03 3.28
C ILE A 315 -8.18 2.91 4.80
N THR A 316 -7.65 3.96 5.45
CA THR A 316 -7.49 4.01 6.91
C THR A 316 -8.84 3.92 7.63
N LEU A 317 -9.88 4.58 7.12
CA LEU A 317 -11.26 4.45 7.62
C LEU A 317 -11.74 2.99 7.59
N ALA A 318 -11.48 2.27 6.49
CA ALA A 318 -11.85 0.86 6.36
C ALA A 318 -11.08 -0.04 7.36
N ILE A 319 -9.78 0.21 7.54
CA ILE A 319 -8.93 -0.55 8.46
C ILE A 319 -9.44 -0.41 9.91
N TYR A 320 -9.68 0.82 10.36
CA TYR A 320 -10.15 1.07 11.73
C TYR A 320 -11.66 0.98 11.92
N GLY A 321 -12.41 0.73 10.85
CA GLY A 321 -13.79 0.25 10.91
C GLY A 321 -13.92 -1.13 11.58
N LEU A 322 -12.82 -1.87 11.67
CA LEU A 322 -12.68 -3.17 12.35
C LEU A 322 -13.73 -4.20 11.89
N THR A 323 -14.07 -4.18 10.61
CA THR A 323 -14.97 -5.15 9.97
C THR A 323 -14.20 -6.00 8.97
N LEU A 324 -14.52 -7.28 8.83
CA LEU A 324 -13.84 -8.17 7.88
C LEU A 324 -13.96 -7.64 6.44
N THR A 325 -15.18 -7.30 6.01
CA THR A 325 -15.43 -6.73 4.69
C THR A 325 -14.70 -5.40 4.49
N GLY A 326 -14.56 -4.57 5.54
CA GLY A 326 -13.77 -3.34 5.50
C GLY A 326 -12.28 -3.62 5.25
N TRP A 327 -11.73 -4.64 5.88
CA TRP A 327 -10.34 -5.06 5.67
C TRP A 327 -10.12 -5.64 4.26
N GLU A 328 -11.06 -6.46 3.76
CA GLU A 328 -11.04 -6.93 2.37
C GLU A 328 -11.02 -5.76 1.38
N GLY A 329 -11.93 -4.79 1.58
CA GLY A 329 -12.00 -3.58 0.79
C GLY A 329 -10.74 -2.72 0.90
N ALA A 330 -10.14 -2.62 2.10
CA ALA A 330 -8.90 -1.90 2.33
C ALA A 330 -7.74 -2.48 1.53
N VAL A 331 -7.51 -3.80 1.62
CA VAL A 331 -6.44 -4.47 0.86
C VAL A 331 -6.66 -4.35 -0.64
N TYR A 332 -7.90 -4.56 -1.09
CA TYR A 332 -8.24 -4.41 -2.49
C TYR A 332 -7.98 -2.98 -3.00
N GLN A 333 -8.37 -1.97 -2.21
CA GLN A 333 -8.15 -0.57 -2.57
C GLN A 333 -6.68 -0.16 -2.53
N ILE A 334 -5.84 -0.74 -1.66
CA ILE A 334 -4.39 -0.55 -1.69
C ILE A 334 -3.82 -1.00 -3.05
N LEU A 335 -4.27 -2.15 -3.56
CA LEU A 335 -3.85 -2.68 -4.86
C LEU A 335 -4.28 -1.78 -6.00
N ASN A 336 -5.57 -1.45 -6.05
CA ASN A 336 -6.13 -0.58 -7.08
C ASN A 336 -5.43 0.78 -7.12
N HIS A 337 -5.28 1.42 -5.96
CA HIS A 337 -4.59 2.70 -5.83
C HIS A 337 -3.13 2.61 -6.34
N GLY A 338 -2.45 1.48 -6.10
CA GLY A 338 -1.10 1.25 -6.63
C GLY A 338 -1.04 1.23 -8.16
N VAL A 339 -1.99 0.59 -8.80
CA VAL A 339 -2.07 0.49 -10.27
C VAL A 339 -2.46 1.83 -10.90
N VAL A 340 -3.46 2.50 -10.33
CA VAL A 340 -3.96 3.79 -10.83
C VAL A 340 -2.92 4.89 -10.65
N ASP A 341 -2.29 4.98 -9.47
CA ASP A 341 -1.21 5.93 -9.21
C ASP A 341 -0.07 5.77 -10.21
N ALA A 342 0.36 4.52 -10.47
CA ALA A 342 1.43 4.25 -11.41
C ALA A 342 1.11 4.82 -12.80
N ALA A 343 -0.10 4.60 -13.29
CA ALA A 343 -0.54 5.10 -14.60
C ALA A 343 -0.60 6.64 -14.62
N LEU A 344 -1.19 7.27 -13.60
CA LEU A 344 -1.32 8.72 -13.53
C LEU A 344 0.04 9.43 -13.39
N PHE A 345 0.93 8.91 -12.52
CA PHE A 345 2.27 9.47 -12.37
C PHE A 345 3.11 9.33 -13.63
N LEU A 346 2.99 8.19 -14.36
CA LEU A 346 3.65 8.01 -15.64
C LEU A 346 3.16 9.03 -16.68
N LEU A 347 1.86 9.18 -16.83
CA LEU A 347 1.25 10.10 -17.80
C LEU A 347 1.58 11.55 -17.48
N LEU A 348 1.51 11.96 -16.20
CA LEU A 348 1.93 13.29 -15.77
C LEU A 348 3.44 13.50 -15.94
N GLY A 349 4.24 12.46 -15.72
CA GLY A 349 5.68 12.49 -15.97
C GLY A 349 6.01 12.75 -17.43
N LEU A 350 5.32 12.08 -18.34
CA LEU A 350 5.48 12.27 -19.79
C LEU A 350 5.10 13.70 -20.23
N LEU A 351 4.04 14.26 -19.63
CA LEU A 351 3.68 15.67 -19.88
C LEU A 351 4.74 16.62 -19.33
N TYR A 352 5.25 16.35 -18.12
CA TYR A 352 6.30 17.17 -17.52
C TYR A 352 7.60 17.12 -18.34
N ASP A 353 8.00 15.96 -18.84
CA ASP A 353 9.20 15.79 -19.66
C ASP A 353 9.10 16.58 -20.99
N GLN A 354 7.92 16.66 -21.59
CA GLN A 354 7.70 17.37 -22.84
C GLN A 354 7.58 18.89 -22.67
N TYR A 355 6.88 19.33 -21.62
CA TYR A 355 6.52 20.76 -21.45
C TYR A 355 7.31 21.47 -20.35
N SER A 356 8.06 20.72 -19.51
CA SER A 356 8.92 21.24 -18.44
C SER A 356 8.18 22.10 -17.39
N THR A 357 6.90 21.85 -17.19
CA THR A 357 6.07 22.55 -16.19
C THR A 357 5.07 21.60 -15.54
N SER A 358 4.77 21.82 -14.27
CA SER A 358 3.71 21.11 -13.53
C SER A 358 2.47 22.00 -13.29
N GLN A 359 2.50 23.23 -13.80
CA GLN A 359 1.40 24.19 -13.63
C GLN A 359 0.21 23.82 -14.54
N ILE A 360 -0.91 23.44 -13.94
CA ILE A 360 -2.11 22.96 -14.64
C ILE A 360 -2.62 24.02 -15.64
N ASN A 361 -2.57 25.29 -15.26
CA ASN A 361 -3.05 26.39 -16.11
C ASN A 361 -2.17 26.68 -17.34
N ALA A 362 -0.96 26.10 -17.38
CA ALA A 362 -0.09 26.22 -18.55
C ALA A 362 -0.50 25.28 -19.69
N TYR A 363 -1.33 24.29 -19.40
CA TYR A 363 -1.83 23.32 -20.37
C TYR A 363 -3.18 23.73 -20.96
N GLY A 364 -3.60 23.07 -22.03
CA GLY A 364 -4.92 23.20 -22.66
C GLY A 364 -4.95 22.57 -24.04
N GLY A 365 -6.09 21.98 -24.41
CA GLY A 365 -6.36 21.48 -25.76
C GLY A 365 -5.52 20.29 -26.21
N LEU A 366 -4.90 19.53 -25.30
CA LEU A 366 -3.96 18.45 -25.65
C LEU A 366 -4.64 17.21 -26.24
N ALA A 367 -5.96 17.00 -26.06
CA ALA A 367 -6.63 15.80 -26.53
C ALA A 367 -6.53 15.59 -28.04
N ALA A 368 -6.58 16.67 -28.82
CA ALA A 368 -6.45 16.60 -30.29
C ALA A 368 -5.01 16.30 -30.74
N LYS A 369 -4.00 16.67 -29.96
CA LYS A 369 -2.58 16.49 -30.27
C LYS A 369 -2.00 15.19 -29.73
N LEU A 370 -2.48 14.76 -28.58
CA LEU A 370 -2.02 13.59 -27.83
C LEU A 370 -3.18 12.63 -27.53
N PRO A 371 -3.87 12.07 -28.55
CA PRO A 371 -5.10 11.30 -28.33
C PRO A 371 -4.90 10.03 -27.51
N ASN A 372 -3.79 9.30 -27.69
CA ASN A 372 -3.50 8.11 -26.88
C ASN A 372 -3.20 8.45 -25.43
N THR A 373 -2.41 9.53 -25.19
CA THR A 373 -2.13 10.04 -23.86
C THR A 373 -3.42 10.46 -23.15
N ALA A 374 -4.29 11.21 -23.85
CA ALA A 374 -5.57 11.67 -23.33
C ALA A 374 -6.49 10.50 -22.98
N THR A 375 -6.59 9.51 -23.86
CA THR A 375 -7.43 8.31 -23.62
C THR A 375 -6.98 7.55 -22.39
N LEU A 376 -5.69 7.25 -22.27
CA LEU A 376 -5.17 6.52 -21.11
C LEU A 376 -5.25 7.34 -19.82
N PHE A 377 -5.06 8.68 -19.92
CA PHE A 377 -5.23 9.54 -18.76
C PHE A 377 -6.68 9.57 -18.28
N VAL A 378 -7.65 9.62 -19.20
CA VAL A 378 -9.08 9.52 -18.86
C VAL A 378 -9.39 8.19 -18.21
N ILE A 379 -8.92 7.05 -18.76
CA ILE A 379 -9.13 5.71 -18.16
C ILE A 379 -8.55 5.67 -16.74
N ALA A 380 -7.33 6.12 -16.54
CA ALA A 380 -6.70 6.14 -15.22
C ALA A 380 -7.44 7.07 -14.24
N THR A 381 -7.90 8.24 -14.72
CA THR A 381 -8.73 9.16 -13.94
C THR A 381 -10.06 8.51 -13.53
N LEU A 382 -10.74 7.83 -14.45
CA LEU A 382 -11.98 7.12 -14.16
C LEU A 382 -11.75 5.97 -13.16
N GLY A 383 -10.58 5.31 -13.23
CA GLY A 383 -10.13 4.33 -12.23
C GLY A 383 -9.90 4.93 -10.86
N MET A 384 -9.38 6.16 -10.79
CA MET A 384 -9.12 6.90 -9.56
C MET A 384 -10.41 7.35 -8.86
N ILE A 385 -11.42 7.78 -9.62
CA ILE A 385 -12.69 8.29 -9.09
C ILE A 385 -13.73 7.20 -8.84
N GLY A 386 -13.36 5.94 -8.97
CA GLY A 386 -14.27 4.83 -8.68
C GLY A 386 -15.42 4.68 -9.66
N LEU A 387 -15.17 4.81 -10.98
CA LEU A 387 -16.21 4.54 -11.98
C LEU A 387 -16.55 3.03 -11.99
N PRO A 388 -17.84 2.63 -11.99
CA PRO A 388 -18.24 1.24 -12.21
C PRO A 388 -17.53 0.61 -13.41
N MET A 389 -17.21 -0.68 -13.34
CA MET A 389 -16.39 -1.47 -14.26
C MET A 389 -14.87 -1.28 -14.09
N LEU A 390 -14.40 -0.36 -13.25
CA LEU A 390 -13.00 -0.20 -12.89
C LEU A 390 -12.73 -0.61 -11.45
N GLY A 391 -11.50 -1.04 -11.16
CA GLY A 391 -11.14 -1.57 -9.84
C GLY A 391 -11.40 -0.61 -8.67
N GLY A 392 -11.29 0.71 -8.90
CA GLY A 392 -11.56 1.75 -7.89
C GLY A 392 -12.96 1.67 -7.29
N PHE A 393 -13.97 1.47 -8.15
CA PHE A 393 -15.34 1.31 -7.70
C PHE A 393 -15.51 0.14 -6.71
N VAL A 394 -14.91 -0.99 -7.01
CA VAL A 394 -15.04 -2.20 -6.19
C VAL A 394 -14.51 -1.95 -4.77
N GLY A 395 -13.29 -1.41 -4.65
CA GLY A 395 -12.67 -1.12 -3.36
C GLY A 395 -13.44 -0.06 -2.57
N GLU A 396 -13.79 1.06 -3.20
CA GLU A 396 -14.54 2.15 -2.56
C GLU A 396 -15.94 1.71 -2.12
N PHE A 397 -16.63 0.96 -2.97
CA PHE A 397 -17.97 0.43 -2.65
C PHE A 397 -17.93 -0.52 -1.45
N ILE A 398 -16.96 -1.44 -1.40
CA ILE A 398 -16.79 -2.35 -0.25
C ILE A 398 -16.50 -1.55 1.02
N ILE A 399 -15.60 -0.56 0.95
CA ILE A 399 -15.24 0.30 2.09
C ILE A 399 -16.45 1.07 2.59
N LEU A 400 -17.16 1.78 1.71
CA LEU A 400 -18.32 2.58 2.09
C LEU A 400 -19.47 1.71 2.62
N SER A 401 -19.74 0.57 1.97
CA SER A 401 -20.77 -0.38 2.41
C SER A 401 -20.46 -0.96 3.79
N SER A 402 -19.22 -1.37 4.03
CA SER A 402 -18.79 -1.89 5.33
C SER A 402 -18.81 -0.83 6.44
N THR A 403 -18.46 0.41 6.10
CA THR A 403 -18.54 1.55 7.04
C THR A 403 -19.99 1.90 7.37
N PHE A 404 -20.88 1.85 6.38
CA PHE A 404 -22.30 2.12 6.57
C PHE A 404 -22.99 1.12 7.50
N THR A 405 -22.70 -0.16 7.31
CA THR A 405 -23.31 -1.25 8.06
C THR A 405 -22.65 -1.53 9.40
N GLY A 406 -21.30 -1.45 9.45
CA GLY A 406 -20.52 -1.88 10.61
C GLY A 406 -20.00 -0.77 11.52
N VAL A 407 -19.97 0.49 11.05
CA VAL A 407 -19.41 1.60 11.83
C VAL A 407 -20.44 2.69 12.10
N SER A 408 -20.80 3.48 11.08
CA SER A 408 -21.73 4.61 11.23
C SER A 408 -22.18 5.16 9.88
N ARG A 409 -23.49 5.43 9.76
CA ARG A 409 -24.06 6.11 8.58
C ARG A 409 -23.49 7.52 8.39
N SER A 410 -23.32 8.28 9.47
CA SER A 410 -22.80 9.66 9.40
C SER A 410 -21.37 9.71 8.86
N TRP A 411 -20.49 8.83 9.34
CA TRP A 411 -19.12 8.74 8.83
C TRP A 411 -19.08 8.30 7.37
N THR A 412 -19.96 7.40 6.95
CA THR A 412 -20.06 6.98 5.55
C THR A 412 -20.51 8.13 4.65
N ILE A 413 -21.53 8.90 5.06
CA ILE A 413 -21.99 10.07 4.29
C ILE A 413 -20.86 11.08 4.11
N ALA A 414 -20.12 11.38 5.20
CA ALA A 414 -18.97 12.29 5.13
C ALA A 414 -17.84 11.76 4.22
N ALA A 415 -17.54 10.46 4.28
CA ALA A 415 -16.55 9.83 3.40
C ALA A 415 -17.01 9.85 1.93
N ALA A 416 -18.28 9.58 1.66
CA ALA A 416 -18.86 9.61 0.31
C ALA A 416 -18.80 11.02 -0.32
N LEU A 417 -18.96 12.10 0.47
CA LEU A 417 -18.71 13.46 0.00
C LEU A 417 -17.26 13.64 -0.49
N GLY A 418 -16.29 13.01 0.18
CA GLY A 418 -14.89 13.02 -0.26
C GLY A 418 -14.69 12.33 -1.61
N VAL A 419 -15.41 11.21 -1.88
CA VAL A 419 -15.37 10.54 -3.19
C VAL A 419 -15.95 11.44 -4.29
N ILE A 420 -17.05 12.15 -4.01
CA ILE A 420 -17.64 13.13 -4.95
C ILE A 420 -16.66 14.26 -5.24
N LEU A 421 -15.99 14.80 -4.22
CA LEU A 421 -14.94 15.81 -4.40
C LEU A 421 -13.75 15.24 -5.17
N GLY A 422 -13.43 13.94 -4.99
CA GLY A 422 -12.44 13.19 -5.76
C GLY A 422 -12.72 13.23 -7.25
N ALA A 423 -13.95 12.92 -7.64
CA ALA A 423 -14.39 13.04 -9.01
C ALA A 423 -14.27 14.49 -9.53
N ALA A 424 -14.65 15.46 -8.72
CA ALA A 424 -14.61 16.87 -9.10
C ALA A 424 -13.18 17.33 -9.44
N TYR A 425 -12.17 17.12 -8.56
CA TYR A 425 -10.81 17.60 -8.84
C TYR A 425 -10.12 16.82 -9.96
N MET A 426 -10.38 15.53 -10.10
CA MET A 426 -9.77 14.74 -11.16
C MET A 426 -10.35 15.04 -12.54
N LEU A 427 -11.68 15.15 -12.66
CA LEU A 427 -12.32 15.54 -13.92
C LEU A 427 -11.95 16.99 -14.32
N TRP A 428 -11.81 17.87 -13.35
CA TRP A 428 -11.34 19.23 -13.58
C TRP A 428 -9.86 19.26 -14.06
N LEU A 429 -9.00 18.37 -13.55
CA LEU A 429 -7.63 18.21 -14.05
C LEU A 429 -7.64 17.77 -15.52
N VAL A 430 -8.44 16.74 -15.86
CA VAL A 430 -8.61 16.25 -17.23
C VAL A 430 -9.10 17.37 -18.16
N GLN A 431 -10.16 18.08 -17.75
CA GLN A 431 -10.73 19.17 -18.54
C GLN A 431 -9.69 20.24 -18.85
N ARG A 432 -8.90 20.65 -17.88
CA ARG A 432 -7.91 21.72 -18.06
C ARG A 432 -6.72 21.32 -18.91
N ILE A 433 -6.24 20.11 -18.77
CA ILE A 433 -5.07 19.65 -19.52
C ILE A 433 -5.46 19.27 -20.96
N PHE A 434 -6.53 18.50 -21.12
CA PHE A 434 -6.85 17.86 -22.39
C PHE A 434 -7.98 18.53 -23.18
N TYR A 435 -9.05 19.04 -22.52
CA TYR A 435 -10.29 19.51 -23.14
C TYR A 435 -10.46 21.01 -22.95
N GLY A 436 -9.67 21.85 -22.86
CA GLY A 436 -9.84 23.32 -22.83
C GLY A 436 -9.40 23.98 -24.13
N PRO A 437 -9.46 25.29 -24.20
CA PRO A 437 -8.83 26.02 -25.28
C PRO A 437 -7.32 25.77 -25.23
N GLU A 438 -6.70 25.78 -26.42
CA GLU A 438 -5.27 25.61 -26.55
C GLU A 438 -4.52 26.74 -25.85
N SER A 439 -3.56 26.42 -25.00
CA SER A 439 -2.72 27.40 -24.32
C SER A 439 -1.58 27.89 -25.22
N PRO A 440 -0.96 29.06 -24.95
CA PRO A 440 0.23 29.50 -25.68
C PRO A 440 1.39 28.49 -25.64
N LEU A 441 1.55 27.78 -24.54
CA LEU A 441 2.57 26.73 -24.38
C LEU A 441 2.30 25.53 -25.28
N THR A 442 1.07 25.03 -25.28
CA THR A 442 0.68 23.87 -26.08
C THR A 442 0.58 24.21 -27.56
N ALA A 443 0.25 25.44 -27.91
CA ALA A 443 0.29 25.94 -29.28
C ALA A 443 1.73 26.00 -29.85
N SER A 444 2.67 26.51 -29.05
CA SER A 444 4.07 26.64 -29.48
C SER A 444 4.85 25.33 -29.50
N ARG A 445 4.41 24.32 -28.72
CA ARG A 445 5.03 22.99 -28.62
C ARG A 445 3.97 21.94 -28.86
N PRO A 446 3.88 21.35 -30.06
CA PRO A 446 2.82 20.35 -30.37
C PRO A 446 2.88 19.09 -29.52
N GLY A 447 4.05 18.77 -28.94
CA GLY A 447 4.25 17.53 -28.21
C GLY A 447 4.29 16.30 -29.12
N ASN A 448 4.69 15.17 -28.54
CA ASN A 448 4.64 13.87 -29.20
C ASN A 448 3.72 12.95 -28.41
N ASP A 449 2.79 12.29 -29.09
CA ASP A 449 1.94 11.28 -28.44
C ASP A 449 2.74 10.03 -28.07
N LEU A 450 2.12 9.09 -27.36
CA LEU A 450 2.76 7.88 -26.87
C LEU A 450 3.40 7.07 -27.99
N HIS A 451 4.68 6.81 -27.87
CA HIS A 451 5.35 5.86 -28.74
C HIS A 451 5.11 4.39 -28.25
N PRO A 452 5.33 3.37 -29.10
CA PRO A 452 4.99 1.98 -28.78
C PRO A 452 5.58 1.46 -27.46
N GLY A 453 6.79 1.88 -27.08
CA GLY A 453 7.40 1.48 -25.80
C GLY A 453 6.68 2.04 -24.57
N GLN A 454 6.17 3.26 -24.64
CA GLN A 454 5.38 3.87 -23.56
C GLN A 454 3.99 3.23 -23.48
N LEU A 455 3.39 2.96 -24.64
CA LEU A 455 2.11 2.27 -24.71
C LEU A 455 2.21 0.84 -24.15
N ALA A 456 3.30 0.13 -24.41
CA ALA A 456 3.56 -1.21 -23.86
C ALA A 456 3.61 -1.25 -22.33
N VAL A 457 3.89 -0.14 -21.67
CA VAL A 457 3.90 -0.03 -20.20
C VAL A 457 2.55 0.43 -19.65
N LEU A 458 1.90 1.39 -20.32
CA LEU A 458 0.66 2.01 -19.86
C LEU A 458 -0.59 1.19 -20.17
N ALA A 459 -0.64 0.54 -21.35
CA ALA A 459 -1.80 -0.25 -21.74
C ALA A 459 -2.07 -1.45 -20.80
N PRO A 460 -1.06 -2.22 -20.33
CA PRO A 460 -1.28 -3.26 -19.33
C PRO A 460 -1.88 -2.73 -18.02
N LEU A 461 -1.49 -1.53 -17.58
CA LEU A 461 -2.08 -0.91 -16.37
C LEU A 461 -3.56 -0.58 -16.60
N ALA A 462 -3.91 -0.02 -17.76
CA ALA A 462 -5.29 0.27 -18.11
C ALA A 462 -6.14 -1.01 -18.21
N VAL A 463 -5.60 -2.06 -18.84
CA VAL A 463 -6.24 -3.38 -18.88
C VAL A 463 -6.42 -3.95 -17.46
N LEU A 464 -5.39 -3.85 -16.62
CA LEU A 464 -5.46 -4.34 -15.24
C LEU A 464 -6.55 -3.62 -14.44
N MET A 465 -6.70 -2.29 -14.58
CA MET A 465 -7.80 -1.52 -13.95
C MET A 465 -9.18 -2.05 -14.36
N LEU A 466 -9.36 -2.37 -15.66
CA LEU A 466 -10.60 -2.96 -16.17
C LEU A 466 -10.82 -4.37 -15.65
N VAL A 467 -9.82 -5.23 -15.69
CA VAL A 467 -9.92 -6.62 -15.21
C VAL A 467 -10.20 -6.65 -13.71
N MET A 468 -9.57 -5.77 -12.93
CA MET A 468 -9.87 -5.61 -11.51
C MET A 468 -11.33 -5.18 -11.28
N GLY A 469 -11.89 -4.35 -12.12
CA GLY A 469 -13.31 -3.95 -12.01
C GLY A 469 -14.31 -5.01 -12.46
N LEU A 470 -13.99 -5.78 -13.49
CA LEU A 470 -14.90 -6.77 -14.09
C LEU A 470 -14.84 -8.15 -13.42
N ALA A 471 -13.68 -8.53 -12.89
CA ALA A 471 -13.45 -9.84 -12.25
C ALA A 471 -12.80 -9.69 -10.86
N PRO A 472 -13.37 -8.89 -9.93
CA PRO A 472 -12.74 -8.62 -8.62
C PRO A 472 -12.55 -9.88 -7.78
N SER A 473 -13.36 -10.91 -7.98
CA SER A 473 -13.30 -12.18 -7.24
C SER A 473 -11.94 -12.86 -7.32
N PHE A 474 -11.18 -12.66 -8.39
CA PHE A 474 -9.85 -13.22 -8.55
C PHE A 474 -8.87 -12.74 -7.44
N TRP A 475 -8.92 -11.46 -7.10
CA TRP A 475 -8.11 -10.88 -6.01
C TRP A 475 -8.75 -11.12 -4.66
N LEU A 476 -10.08 -10.90 -4.57
CA LEU A 476 -10.82 -11.00 -3.30
C LEU A 476 -10.76 -12.42 -2.71
N ALA A 477 -10.80 -13.46 -3.54
CA ALA A 477 -10.72 -14.84 -3.07
C ALA A 477 -9.44 -15.11 -2.24
N ALA A 478 -8.30 -14.61 -2.66
CA ALA A 478 -7.06 -14.75 -1.89
C ALA A 478 -7.04 -13.80 -0.67
N ILE A 479 -7.52 -12.55 -0.83
CA ILE A 479 -7.58 -11.57 0.27
C ILE A 479 -8.41 -12.13 1.44
N GLN A 480 -9.56 -12.73 1.15
CA GLN A 480 -10.45 -13.32 2.16
C GLN A 480 -9.77 -14.42 2.98
N THR A 481 -8.84 -15.16 2.40
CA THR A 481 -8.10 -16.21 3.15
C THR A 481 -7.08 -15.64 4.14
N GLY A 482 -6.63 -14.39 3.98
CA GLY A 482 -5.65 -13.76 4.87
C GLY A 482 -6.27 -12.78 5.87
N VAL A 483 -7.53 -12.44 5.71
CA VAL A 483 -8.24 -11.49 6.57
C VAL A 483 -9.04 -12.27 7.63
N HIS A 484 -8.44 -12.45 8.79
CA HIS A 484 -9.10 -13.11 9.92
C HIS A 484 -9.21 -12.14 11.10
N PRO A 485 -10.30 -12.20 11.89
CA PRO A 485 -10.34 -11.46 13.14
C PRO A 485 -9.22 -11.97 14.05
N PRO A 486 -8.44 -11.08 14.68
CA PRO A 486 -7.45 -11.50 15.65
C PRO A 486 -8.15 -12.26 16.78
N PRO A 487 -7.51 -13.27 17.38
CA PRO A 487 -8.08 -14.03 18.49
C PRO A 487 -8.36 -13.06 19.65
N LEU A 488 -9.61 -12.63 19.75
CA LEU A 488 -10.09 -11.92 20.93
C LEU A 488 -10.15 -12.96 22.06
N LYS A 489 -9.66 -12.62 23.26
CA LYS A 489 -10.01 -13.40 24.45
C LYS A 489 -11.50 -13.70 24.35
N GLN A 490 -11.88 -14.96 24.28
CA GLN A 490 -13.23 -15.35 24.64
C GLN A 490 -13.39 -14.82 26.06
N SER A 491 -14.11 -13.68 26.19
CA SER A 491 -14.67 -13.29 27.45
C SER A 491 -15.25 -14.59 27.98
N GLN A 492 -14.79 -15.03 29.17
CA GLN A 492 -15.47 -16.07 29.92
C GLN A 492 -16.92 -15.56 30.03
N ALA A 493 -17.74 -15.91 29.04
CA ALA A 493 -19.17 -15.95 29.24
C ALA A 493 -19.29 -16.95 30.37
N SER A 494 -19.43 -16.44 31.58
CA SER A 494 -19.93 -17.17 32.72
C SER A 494 -21.03 -18.08 32.16
N PRO A 495 -21.03 -19.38 32.44
CA PRO A 495 -22.16 -20.21 32.03
C PRO A 495 -23.35 -19.68 32.83
N ALA A 496 -23.96 -18.62 32.30
CA ALA A 496 -25.21 -18.10 32.82
C ALA A 496 -26.26 -19.15 32.47
N ASN A 497 -26.60 -19.95 33.49
CA ASN A 497 -27.86 -20.64 33.68
C ASN A 497 -28.53 -21.08 32.36
N VAL A 498 -28.09 -22.19 31.81
CA VAL A 498 -29.01 -23.07 31.11
C VAL A 498 -30.00 -23.54 32.16
N LEU A 499 -31.16 -22.87 32.24
CA LEU A 499 -32.33 -23.36 32.92
C LEU A 499 -32.64 -24.72 32.31
N VAL A 500 -32.17 -25.80 32.94
CA VAL A 500 -32.63 -27.15 32.69
C VAL A 500 -34.07 -27.18 33.18
N LEU A 501 -35.01 -27.01 32.24
CA LEU A 501 -36.42 -27.31 32.51
C LEU A 501 -36.48 -28.80 32.90
N PRO A 502 -37.06 -29.13 34.06
CA PRO A 502 -37.23 -30.53 34.45
C PRO A 502 -38.07 -31.24 33.40
N SER A 503 -37.60 -32.39 32.92
CA SER A 503 -38.32 -33.29 32.06
C SER A 503 -39.66 -33.66 32.70
N MET A 504 -40.77 -33.16 32.14
CA MET A 504 -42.09 -33.68 32.44
C MET A 504 -42.16 -35.14 31.98
N SER A 505 -42.11 -36.07 32.94
CA SER A 505 -42.47 -37.46 32.75
C SER A 505 -43.97 -37.56 32.39
N ILE A 506 -44.28 -38.00 31.19
CA ILE A 506 -45.61 -38.38 30.76
C ILE A 506 -45.99 -39.66 31.50
N PRO A 507 -47.08 -39.71 32.27
CA PRO A 507 -47.55 -40.93 32.90
C PRO A 507 -47.98 -41.92 31.82
N SER A 508 -47.49 -43.16 31.88
CA SER A 508 -47.96 -44.29 31.10
C SER A 508 -49.43 -44.59 31.43
N LEU A 509 -50.30 -44.50 30.43
CA LEU A 509 -51.66 -45.00 30.52
C LEU A 509 -51.61 -46.50 30.69
N GLY A 510 -52.15 -46.94 31.85
CA GLY A 510 -52.22 -48.34 32.22
C GLY A 510 -53.14 -49.15 31.28
N GLU A 511 -52.67 -50.30 30.91
CA GLU A 511 -53.51 -51.38 30.37
C GLU A 511 -54.46 -51.86 31.47
N GLY A 512 -55.76 -51.72 31.23
CA GLY A 512 -56.85 -52.36 32.01
C GLY A 512 -57.13 -53.76 31.47
N PRO A 513 -57.61 -54.65 32.32
CA PRO A 513 -57.58 -56.10 32.09
C PRO A 513 -58.77 -56.58 31.22
N ARG A 514 -58.48 -57.37 30.21
CA ARG A 514 -59.03 -58.66 29.81
C ARG A 514 -58.57 -59.06 28.42
#